data_07cbf12f9c3e53e7d8833fd3987f0b2d
#
_entry.id   07cbf12f9c3e53e7d8833fd3987f0b2d
#
_cell.length_a   1.000
_cell.length_b   1.000
_cell.length_c   1.000
_cell.angle_alpha   90.00
_cell.angle_beta   90.00
_cell.angle_gamma   90.00
#
_symmetry.space_group_name_H-M   'P 1'
#
loop_
_entity.id
_entity.type
_entity.pdbx_description
1 polymer ?
#
loop_
_entity_poly.entity_id
_entity_poly.type
_entity_poly.pdbx_seq_one_letter_code
_entity_poly.pdbx_strand_id
1 'polypeptide(L)'
;MTSIIAPALLGVVLSMAGVAGATAQTAAKVDPAIVEKYVASTFGKAPPEWQARIQPDETLQACNKFRNEVPSAEAEKIMARETARVVYPADGKLLGDWKEGKKVANDGRGGQFSDKPGSASGGNCYACHQMEKSELSFGTIGPSLTNYGKDRKYDPEAIKLAWARVYDSQSQAACSNMPRFGANKVLTEAQIKDVMALLFDPASPINK
;
A
#
# COMPACT_ATOMS: atom_id res chain seq x y z
N MET A 1 23.62 -36.85 -73.16
CA MET A 1 23.67 -37.52 -71.85
C MET A 1 23.52 -36.43 -70.77
N THR A 2 22.28 -36.18 -70.32
CA THR A 2 21.92 -35.11 -69.43
C THR A 2 21.46 -35.74 -68.09
N SER A 3 22.31 -35.63 -67.07
CA SER A 3 21.99 -36.08 -65.69
C SER A 3 21.14 -35.08 -64.93
N ILE A 4 19.97 -35.52 -64.53
CA ILE A 4 19.04 -34.72 -63.68
C ILE A 4 19.32 -35.08 -62.22
N ILE A 5 19.76 -34.10 -61.45
CA ILE A 5 19.96 -34.23 -60.01
C ILE A 5 18.65 -33.76 -59.34
N ALA A 6 18.00 -34.66 -58.61
CA ALA A 6 16.81 -34.33 -57.81
C ALA A 6 17.20 -33.73 -56.42
N PRO A 7 16.52 -32.69 -55.91
CA PRO A 7 16.78 -32.18 -54.57
C PRO A 7 16.07 -33.03 -53.52
N ALA A 8 16.83 -33.44 -52.49
CA ALA A 8 16.30 -34.07 -51.30
C ALA A 8 15.64 -33.05 -50.39
N LEU A 9 14.35 -33.20 -50.12
CA LEU A 9 13.59 -32.44 -49.14
C LEU A 9 13.90 -32.96 -47.72
N LEU A 10 14.65 -32.20 -46.95
CA LEU A 10 14.86 -32.45 -45.53
C LEU A 10 13.59 -31.94 -44.77
N GLY A 11 12.78 -32.88 -44.29
CA GLY A 11 11.65 -32.58 -43.43
C GLY A 11 12.14 -32.20 -42.02
N VAL A 12 11.92 -30.95 -41.61
CA VAL A 12 12.13 -30.52 -40.23
C VAL A 12 10.91 -30.92 -39.41
N VAL A 13 11.09 -31.90 -38.54
CA VAL A 13 10.08 -32.31 -37.55
C VAL A 13 10.16 -31.30 -36.36
N LEU A 14 9.21 -30.38 -36.31
CA LEU A 14 9.06 -29.46 -35.18
C LEU A 14 8.44 -30.23 -34.01
N SER A 15 9.25 -30.60 -33.02
CA SER A 15 8.79 -31.21 -31.78
C SER A 15 8.10 -30.10 -30.94
N MET A 16 6.78 -30.12 -30.86
CA MET A 16 6.04 -29.33 -29.91
C MET A 16 6.29 -29.87 -28.49
N ALA A 17 7.24 -29.28 -27.77
CA ALA A 17 7.38 -29.51 -26.34
C ALA A 17 6.14 -28.94 -25.66
N GLY A 18 5.30 -29.79 -25.09
CA GLY A 18 4.13 -29.41 -24.34
C GLY A 18 4.53 -28.52 -23.16
N VAL A 19 4.01 -27.30 -23.12
CA VAL A 19 4.09 -26.44 -21.96
C VAL A 19 3.27 -27.11 -20.85
N ALA A 20 3.96 -27.78 -19.91
CA ALA A 20 3.34 -28.29 -18.71
C ALA A 20 2.78 -27.09 -17.97
N GLY A 21 1.45 -26.94 -17.97
CA GLY A 21 0.77 -25.90 -17.23
C GLY A 21 1.17 -26.00 -15.76
N ALA A 22 1.75 -24.93 -15.22
CA ALA A 22 1.99 -24.80 -13.80
C ALA A 22 0.63 -24.86 -13.11
N THR A 23 0.30 -26.00 -12.51
CA THR A 23 -0.87 -26.10 -11.62
C THR A 23 -0.61 -25.19 -10.45
N ALA A 24 -1.41 -24.14 -10.31
CA ALA A 24 -1.40 -23.29 -9.13
C ALA A 24 -1.57 -24.20 -7.91
N GLN A 25 -0.51 -24.33 -7.11
CA GLN A 25 -0.58 -25.04 -5.84
C GLN A 25 -1.61 -24.34 -4.98
N THR A 26 -2.76 -24.95 -4.75
CA THR A 26 -3.71 -24.47 -3.74
C THR A 26 -2.97 -24.45 -2.41
N ALA A 27 -2.73 -23.26 -1.89
CA ALA A 27 -2.06 -23.08 -0.61
C ALA A 27 -2.79 -23.94 0.43
N ALA A 28 -2.06 -24.82 1.11
CA ALA A 28 -2.61 -25.67 2.14
C ALA A 28 -3.32 -24.78 3.18
N LYS A 29 -4.55 -25.16 3.55
CA LYS A 29 -5.29 -24.49 4.62
C LYS A 29 -4.50 -24.72 5.92
N VAL A 30 -3.90 -23.67 6.45
CA VAL A 30 -3.27 -23.71 7.77
C VAL A 30 -4.38 -23.68 8.81
N ASP A 31 -4.31 -24.58 9.80
CA ASP A 31 -5.23 -24.56 10.93
C ASP A 31 -5.06 -23.23 11.73
N PRO A 32 -6.13 -22.44 11.91
CA PRO A 32 -6.08 -21.20 12.68
C PRO A 32 -5.49 -21.38 14.09
N ALA A 33 -5.73 -22.51 14.76
CA ALA A 33 -5.18 -22.79 16.09
C ALA A 33 -3.65 -22.88 16.09
N ILE A 34 -3.03 -23.33 14.99
CA ILE A 34 -1.57 -23.34 14.83
C ILE A 34 -1.05 -21.90 14.73
N VAL A 35 -1.75 -21.04 13.96
CA VAL A 35 -1.38 -19.62 13.81
C VAL A 35 -1.49 -18.91 15.15
N GLU A 36 -2.59 -19.08 15.87
CA GLU A 36 -2.80 -18.48 17.19
C GLU A 36 -1.73 -18.89 18.19
N LYS A 37 -1.42 -20.20 18.25
CA LYS A 37 -0.35 -20.72 19.11
C LYS A 37 1.01 -20.14 18.74
N TYR A 38 1.31 -20.01 17.45
CA TYR A 38 2.56 -19.43 16.98
C TYR A 38 2.66 -17.96 17.37
N VAL A 39 1.62 -17.17 17.11
CA VAL A 39 1.56 -15.74 17.48
C VAL A 39 1.72 -15.57 18.99
N ALA A 40 0.97 -16.32 19.80
CA ALA A 40 1.05 -16.25 21.25
C ALA A 40 2.45 -16.63 21.78
N SER A 41 3.10 -17.64 21.22
CA SER A 41 4.43 -18.05 21.63
C SER A 41 5.52 -17.07 21.23
N THR A 42 5.38 -16.44 20.06
CA THR A 42 6.39 -15.55 19.48
C THR A 42 6.28 -14.13 20.06
N PHE A 43 5.05 -13.62 20.18
CA PHE A 43 4.79 -12.23 20.55
C PHE A 43 4.16 -12.07 21.94
N GLY A 44 3.93 -13.15 22.68
CA GLY A 44 3.26 -13.12 23.97
C GLY A 44 3.96 -12.29 25.06
N LYS A 45 5.25 -11.98 24.86
CA LYS A 45 6.04 -11.10 25.76
C LYS A 45 6.19 -9.67 25.23
N ALA A 46 5.55 -9.34 24.11
CA ALA A 46 5.61 -7.98 23.57
C ALA A 46 4.96 -6.97 24.53
N PRO A 47 5.44 -5.71 24.57
CA PRO A 47 4.79 -4.66 25.35
C PRO A 47 3.31 -4.48 25.01
N PRO A 48 2.47 -3.97 25.92
CA PRO A 48 1.00 -3.89 25.72
C PRO A 48 0.58 -3.18 24.45
N GLU A 49 1.28 -2.10 24.06
CA GLU A 49 1.01 -1.35 22.82
C GLU A 49 1.29 -2.18 21.55
N TRP A 50 2.20 -3.15 21.61
CA TRP A 50 2.45 -4.10 20.54
C TRP A 50 1.47 -5.26 20.56
N GLN A 51 1.06 -5.71 21.74
CA GLN A 51 0.02 -6.74 21.88
C GLN A 51 -1.27 -6.30 21.19
N ALA A 52 -1.67 -5.03 21.37
CA ALA A 52 -2.85 -4.47 20.71
C ALA A 52 -2.76 -4.48 19.17
N ARG A 53 -1.55 -4.39 18.61
CA ARG A 53 -1.32 -4.42 17.14
C ARG A 53 -1.35 -5.83 16.56
N ILE A 54 -1.09 -6.85 17.38
CA ILE A 54 -1.08 -8.25 16.95
C ILE A 54 -2.51 -8.77 16.74
N GLN A 55 -3.47 -8.21 17.48
CA GLN A 55 -4.87 -8.59 17.32
C GLN A 55 -5.48 -7.90 16.12
N PRO A 56 -5.89 -8.64 15.06
CA PRO A 56 -6.50 -8.05 13.91
C PRO A 56 -7.86 -7.44 14.26
N ASP A 57 -8.08 -6.19 13.87
CA ASP A 57 -9.40 -5.59 13.96
C ASP A 57 -10.40 -6.26 12.96
N GLU A 58 -11.66 -5.87 13.04
CA GLU A 58 -12.73 -6.47 12.21
C GLU A 58 -12.41 -6.37 10.70
N THR A 59 -11.83 -5.27 10.27
CA THR A 59 -11.41 -5.07 8.88
C THR A 59 -10.30 -6.03 8.47
N LEU A 60 -9.25 -6.15 9.29
CA LEU A 60 -8.16 -7.08 9.03
C LEU A 60 -8.61 -8.54 9.13
N GLN A 61 -9.55 -8.86 10.02
CA GLN A 61 -10.14 -10.21 10.09
C GLN A 61 -10.87 -10.55 8.76
N ALA A 62 -11.66 -9.62 8.22
CA ALA A 62 -12.32 -9.81 6.94
C ALA A 62 -11.30 -9.95 5.80
N CYS A 63 -10.30 -9.08 5.73
CA CYS A 63 -9.25 -9.13 4.72
C CYS A 63 -8.45 -10.45 4.78
N ASN A 64 -8.11 -10.93 5.98
CA ASN A 64 -7.44 -12.21 6.16
C ASN A 64 -8.30 -13.39 5.72
N LYS A 65 -9.59 -13.39 6.09
CA LYS A 65 -10.55 -14.42 5.70
C LYS A 65 -10.66 -14.58 4.20
N PHE A 66 -10.69 -13.47 3.48
CA PHE A 66 -10.83 -13.44 2.03
C PHE A 66 -9.50 -13.30 1.27
N ARG A 67 -8.36 -13.32 1.96
CA ARG A 67 -7.01 -13.15 1.37
C ARG A 67 -6.92 -11.87 0.53
N ASN A 68 -7.47 -10.78 1.04
CA ASN A 68 -7.60 -9.46 0.40
C ASN A 68 -8.52 -9.41 -0.84
N GLU A 69 -9.15 -10.52 -1.24
CA GLU A 69 -10.10 -10.60 -2.36
C GLU A 69 -11.53 -10.64 -1.83
N VAL A 70 -11.93 -9.58 -1.15
CA VAL A 70 -13.26 -9.51 -0.53
C VAL A 70 -14.37 -9.35 -1.57
N PRO A 71 -15.52 -10.03 -1.39
CA PRO A 71 -16.72 -9.78 -2.20
C PRO A 71 -17.18 -8.31 -2.10
N SER A 72 -17.81 -7.77 -3.16
CA SER A 72 -18.21 -6.36 -3.24
C SER A 72 -19.02 -5.90 -2.03
N ALA A 73 -19.99 -6.69 -1.58
CA ALA A 73 -20.81 -6.36 -0.41
C ALA A 73 -20.00 -6.27 0.90
N GLU A 74 -18.92 -7.04 1.02
CA GLU A 74 -18.04 -6.96 2.19
C GLU A 74 -17.07 -5.77 2.05
N ALA A 75 -16.58 -5.50 0.83
CA ALA A 75 -15.78 -4.33 0.54
C ALA A 75 -16.52 -3.02 0.88
N GLU A 76 -17.79 -2.92 0.53
CA GLU A 76 -18.65 -1.77 0.88
C GLU A 76 -18.76 -1.57 2.39
N LYS A 77 -18.96 -2.65 3.16
CA LYS A 77 -19.01 -2.59 4.63
C LYS A 77 -17.68 -2.13 5.24
N ILE A 78 -16.57 -2.66 4.72
CA ILE A 78 -15.22 -2.23 5.14
C ILE A 78 -15.05 -0.74 4.87
N MET A 79 -15.28 -0.29 3.65
CA MET A 79 -15.12 1.11 3.28
C MET A 79 -16.03 2.03 4.08
N ALA A 80 -17.28 1.66 4.32
CA ALA A 80 -18.20 2.45 5.15
C ALA A 80 -17.69 2.57 6.60
N ARG A 81 -17.27 1.47 7.20
CA ARG A 81 -16.72 1.44 8.57
C ARG A 81 -15.45 2.29 8.68
N GLU A 82 -14.52 2.13 7.76
CA GLU A 82 -13.26 2.86 7.79
C GLU A 82 -13.44 4.34 7.43
N THR A 83 -14.40 4.67 6.56
CA THR A 83 -14.77 6.08 6.30
C THR A 83 -15.30 6.76 7.55
N ALA A 84 -16.11 6.09 8.36
CA ALA A 84 -16.60 6.62 9.63
C ALA A 84 -15.50 6.88 10.68
N ARG A 85 -14.32 6.28 10.51
CA ARG A 85 -13.14 6.48 11.37
C ARG A 85 -12.24 7.63 10.94
N VAL A 86 -12.44 8.18 9.74
CA VAL A 86 -11.62 9.28 9.23
C VAL A 86 -11.90 10.54 10.06
N VAL A 87 -10.84 11.07 10.67
CA VAL A 87 -10.90 12.34 11.41
C VAL A 87 -10.27 13.43 10.56
N TYR A 88 -11.00 14.51 10.35
CA TYR A 88 -10.50 15.72 9.71
C TYR A 88 -10.06 16.74 10.75
N PRO A 89 -9.07 17.61 10.45
CA PRO A 89 -8.63 18.64 11.36
C PRO A 89 -9.77 19.58 11.77
N ALA A 90 -9.85 19.91 13.06
CA ALA A 90 -10.90 20.78 13.59
C ALA A 90 -10.85 22.21 13.02
N ASP A 91 -9.67 22.66 12.58
CA ASP A 91 -9.46 23.96 11.95
C ASP A 91 -9.81 23.97 10.45
N GLY A 92 -10.22 22.84 9.89
CA GLY A 92 -10.55 22.67 8.48
C GLY A 92 -9.36 22.76 7.52
N LYS A 93 -8.13 22.95 8.02
CA LYS A 93 -6.92 23.08 7.19
C LYS A 93 -6.31 21.72 6.93
N LEU A 94 -6.29 21.29 5.67
CA LEU A 94 -5.75 20.00 5.26
C LEU A 94 -4.31 20.08 4.76
N LEU A 95 -3.77 21.26 4.51
CA LEU A 95 -2.43 21.45 3.96
C LEU A 95 -1.52 22.11 4.99
N GLY A 96 -0.30 21.59 5.12
CA GLY A 96 0.78 22.10 5.95
C GLY A 96 1.95 22.67 5.12
N ASP A 97 3.17 22.25 5.43
CA ASP A 97 4.39 22.61 4.70
C ASP A 97 4.87 21.42 3.85
N TRP A 98 4.94 21.60 2.53
CA TRP A 98 5.39 20.56 1.62
C TRP A 98 6.86 20.14 1.85
N LYS A 99 7.71 21.02 2.37
CA LYS A 99 9.12 20.71 2.67
C LYS A 99 9.23 19.73 3.84
N GLU A 100 8.41 19.93 4.86
CA GLU A 100 8.30 18.99 5.97
C GLU A 100 7.63 17.69 5.50
N GLY A 101 6.60 17.79 4.65
CA GLY A 101 5.96 16.64 4.02
C GLY A 101 6.94 15.76 3.23
N LYS A 102 7.89 16.38 2.52
CA LYS A 102 8.97 15.64 1.84
C LYS A 102 9.85 14.88 2.81
N LYS A 103 10.19 15.46 3.96
CA LYS A 103 10.96 14.75 5.00
C LYS A 103 10.18 13.56 5.54
N VAL A 104 8.90 13.75 5.88
CA VAL A 104 8.02 12.67 6.35
C VAL A 104 7.89 11.56 5.31
N ALA A 105 7.68 11.91 4.05
CA ALA A 105 7.52 10.94 2.96
C ALA A 105 8.77 10.09 2.70
N ASN A 106 9.96 10.67 2.91
CA ASN A 106 11.25 10.01 2.69
C ASN A 106 11.81 9.32 3.95
N ASP A 107 11.21 9.54 5.11
CA ASP A 107 11.68 8.94 6.36
C ASP A 107 11.05 7.56 6.56
N GLY A 108 11.87 6.52 6.59
CA GLY A 108 11.46 5.15 6.86
C GLY A 108 11.65 4.73 8.33
N ARG A 109 11.98 5.66 9.22
CA ARG A 109 12.18 5.35 10.64
C ARG A 109 10.85 5.32 11.38
N GLY A 110 10.88 4.71 12.54
CA GLY A 110 9.73 4.61 13.45
C GLY A 110 8.85 3.39 13.19
N GLY A 111 7.99 3.10 14.16
CA GLY A 111 7.10 1.95 14.13
C GLY A 111 7.79 0.62 14.30
N GLN A 112 9.05 0.60 14.78
CA GLN A 112 9.81 -0.61 15.06
C GLN A 112 9.66 -1.03 16.53
N PHE A 113 9.79 -2.32 16.79
CA PHE A 113 9.70 -2.87 18.15
C PHE A 113 10.77 -2.30 19.11
N SER A 114 11.92 -1.90 18.57
CA SER A 114 13.03 -1.31 19.33
C SER A 114 12.88 0.17 19.59
N ASP A 115 11.89 0.83 19.01
CA ASP A 115 11.72 2.27 19.15
C ASP A 115 11.25 2.63 20.56
N LYS A 116 11.74 3.75 21.06
CA LYS A 116 11.24 4.29 22.32
C LYS A 116 9.78 4.75 22.15
N PRO A 117 8.92 4.55 23.15
CA PRO A 117 7.57 5.08 23.12
C PRO A 117 7.55 6.57 22.77
N GLY A 118 6.69 6.97 21.83
CA GLY A 118 6.60 8.35 21.37
C GLY A 118 7.65 8.81 20.36
N SER A 119 8.53 7.91 19.89
CA SER A 119 9.43 8.22 18.78
C SER A 119 8.64 8.63 17.54
N ALA A 120 9.10 9.68 16.85
CA ALA A 120 8.51 10.11 15.60
C ALA A 120 8.66 9.03 14.53
N SER A 121 7.59 8.79 13.78
CA SER A 121 7.59 7.89 12.62
C SER A 121 7.54 8.70 11.33
N GLY A 122 8.20 8.20 10.30
CA GLY A 122 8.03 8.66 8.93
C GLY A 122 6.97 7.86 8.18
N GLY A 123 6.60 8.34 6.99
CA GLY A 123 5.62 7.71 6.13
C GLY A 123 6.20 6.69 5.15
N ASN A 124 7.49 6.82 4.84
CA ASN A 124 8.20 5.97 3.86
C ASN A 124 7.43 5.80 2.52
N CYS A 125 6.81 6.89 2.05
CA CYS A 125 5.90 6.83 0.90
C CYS A 125 6.60 6.38 -0.38
N TYR A 126 7.85 6.82 -0.60
CA TYR A 126 8.64 6.48 -1.78
C TYR A 126 8.99 4.97 -1.86
N ALA A 127 8.94 4.25 -0.75
CA ALA A 127 9.13 2.80 -0.77
C ALA A 127 8.04 2.06 -1.55
N CYS A 128 6.87 2.68 -1.71
CA CYS A 128 5.75 2.13 -2.46
C CYS A 128 5.37 2.95 -3.70
N HIS A 129 5.68 4.26 -3.71
CA HIS A 129 5.25 5.19 -4.75
C HIS A 129 6.46 5.92 -5.36
N GLN A 130 6.42 6.15 -6.65
CA GLN A 130 7.19 7.23 -7.24
C GLN A 130 6.57 8.57 -6.80
N MET A 131 7.37 9.43 -6.16
CA MET A 131 6.94 10.74 -5.68
C MET A 131 7.27 11.84 -6.67
N GLU A 132 8.51 11.88 -7.15
CA GLU A 132 9.03 12.91 -8.05
C GLU A 132 9.55 12.28 -9.36
N LYS A 133 9.49 13.04 -10.46
CA LYS A 133 10.03 12.57 -11.76
C LYS A 133 11.53 12.35 -11.74
N SER A 134 12.24 13.04 -10.84
CA SER A 134 13.70 12.96 -10.69
C SER A 134 14.18 11.75 -9.89
N GLU A 135 13.27 11.00 -9.26
CA GLU A 135 13.64 9.81 -8.49
C GLU A 135 14.14 8.69 -9.40
N LEU A 136 15.34 8.20 -9.11
CA LEU A 136 15.98 7.10 -9.85
C LEU A 136 15.56 5.73 -9.34
N SER A 137 15.08 5.65 -8.09
CA SER A 137 14.66 4.40 -7.45
C SER A 137 13.47 4.65 -6.54
N PHE A 138 12.42 3.91 -6.74
CA PHE A 138 11.17 4.01 -5.99
C PHE A 138 10.41 2.68 -6.05
N GLY A 139 9.50 2.48 -5.10
CA GLY A 139 8.61 1.32 -5.11
C GLY A 139 7.51 1.46 -6.16
N THR A 140 7.02 0.32 -6.62
CA THR A 140 5.95 0.19 -7.63
C THR A 140 4.70 -0.50 -7.10
N ILE A 141 4.61 -0.70 -5.78
CA ILE A 141 3.45 -1.31 -5.12
C ILE A 141 2.23 -0.36 -5.23
N GLY A 142 2.47 0.93 -5.06
CA GLY A 142 1.47 1.98 -5.25
C GLY A 142 1.62 2.68 -6.60
N PRO A 143 0.59 3.40 -7.07
CA PRO A 143 0.68 4.20 -8.29
C PRO A 143 1.66 5.36 -8.14
N SER A 144 2.20 5.86 -9.27
CA SER A 144 2.99 7.08 -9.27
C SER A 144 2.16 8.26 -8.74
N LEU A 145 2.78 9.09 -7.90
CA LEU A 145 2.20 10.32 -7.36
C LEU A 145 2.73 11.58 -8.05
N THR A 146 3.53 11.43 -9.11
CA THR A 146 3.99 12.57 -9.90
C THR A 146 2.81 13.36 -10.46
N ASN A 147 2.86 14.68 -10.39
CA ASN A 147 1.77 15.60 -10.76
C ASN A 147 0.45 15.40 -9.99
N TYR A 148 0.48 14.78 -8.81
CA TYR A 148 -0.74 14.35 -8.11
C TYR A 148 -1.76 15.49 -7.92
N GLY A 149 -1.33 16.63 -7.39
CA GLY A 149 -2.18 17.80 -7.21
C GLY A 149 -2.51 18.50 -8.53
N LYS A 150 -1.54 18.61 -9.43
CA LYS A 150 -1.70 19.24 -10.75
C LYS A 150 -2.76 18.52 -11.59
N ASP A 151 -2.71 17.19 -11.68
CA ASP A 151 -3.65 16.39 -12.47
C ASP A 151 -5.08 16.45 -11.89
N ARG A 152 -5.19 16.75 -10.61
CA ARG A 152 -6.45 16.95 -9.87
C ARG A 152 -6.86 18.41 -9.76
N LYS A 153 -6.15 19.31 -10.48
CA LYS A 153 -6.43 20.75 -10.53
C LYS A 153 -6.49 21.41 -9.14
N TYR A 154 -5.79 20.81 -8.17
CA TYR A 154 -5.78 21.26 -6.77
C TYR A 154 -7.19 21.38 -6.16
N ASP A 155 -8.11 20.56 -6.63
CA ASP A 155 -9.51 20.58 -6.23
C ASP A 155 -9.69 20.26 -4.75
N PRO A 156 -10.48 21.04 -3.98
CA PRO A 156 -10.70 20.81 -2.55
C PRO A 156 -11.29 19.45 -2.22
N GLU A 157 -12.18 18.90 -3.05
CA GLU A 157 -12.74 17.57 -2.82
C GLU A 157 -11.70 16.48 -3.07
N ALA A 158 -10.82 16.65 -4.06
CA ALA A 158 -9.69 15.76 -4.27
C ALA A 158 -8.72 15.78 -3.07
N ILE A 159 -8.51 16.94 -2.44
CA ILE A 159 -7.71 17.06 -1.22
C ILE A 159 -8.36 16.28 -0.08
N LYS A 160 -9.67 16.41 0.14
CA LYS A 160 -10.39 15.64 1.17
C LYS A 160 -10.31 14.13 0.94
N LEU A 161 -10.49 13.67 -0.29
CA LEU A 161 -10.37 12.25 -0.64
C LEU A 161 -8.96 11.73 -0.40
N ALA A 162 -7.93 12.52 -0.74
CA ALA A 162 -6.54 12.15 -0.47
C ALA A 162 -6.23 12.14 1.02
N TRP A 163 -6.76 13.10 1.79
CA TRP A 163 -6.69 13.08 3.25
C TRP A 163 -7.24 11.78 3.82
N ALA A 164 -8.47 11.42 3.44
CA ALA A 164 -9.11 10.19 3.89
C ALA A 164 -8.25 8.96 3.54
N ARG A 165 -7.65 8.93 2.34
CA ARG A 165 -6.77 7.82 1.90
C ARG A 165 -5.48 7.73 2.71
N VAL A 166 -4.84 8.86 3.04
CA VAL A 166 -3.63 8.88 3.88
C VAL A 166 -3.99 8.56 5.33
N TYR A 167 -5.10 9.11 5.83
CA TYR A 167 -5.56 8.87 7.19
C TYR A 167 -5.94 7.40 7.41
N ASP A 168 -6.79 6.87 6.53
CA ASP A 168 -7.21 5.47 6.52
C ASP A 168 -7.43 4.99 5.07
N SER A 169 -6.46 4.29 4.53
CA SER A 169 -6.45 3.84 3.14
C SER A 169 -7.63 2.93 2.80
N GLN A 170 -8.14 2.19 3.79
CA GLN A 170 -9.25 1.26 3.61
C GLN A 170 -10.62 1.96 3.57
N SER A 171 -10.68 3.25 3.89
CA SER A 171 -11.86 4.08 3.63
C SER A 171 -12.14 4.26 2.13
N GLN A 172 -11.13 4.08 1.28
CA GLN A 172 -11.21 4.28 -0.17
C GLN A 172 -10.99 2.99 -0.98
N ALA A 173 -10.38 1.98 -0.37
CA ALA A 173 -10.12 0.70 -1.01
C ALA A 173 -10.02 -0.39 0.05
N ALA A 174 -11.03 -1.24 0.13
CA ALA A 174 -11.06 -2.34 1.08
C ALA A 174 -9.82 -3.23 0.91
N CYS A 175 -9.25 -3.65 2.03
CA CYS A 175 -8.04 -4.50 2.10
C CYS A 175 -6.81 -3.90 1.41
N SER A 176 -6.74 -2.56 1.34
CA SER A 176 -5.57 -1.86 0.82
C SER A 176 -4.31 -2.21 1.62
N ASN A 177 -3.20 -2.43 0.90
CA ASN A 177 -1.88 -2.62 1.51
C ASN A 177 -1.22 -1.29 1.95
N MET A 178 -1.77 -0.14 1.55
CA MET A 178 -1.29 1.15 2.03
C MET A 178 -1.61 1.28 3.52
N PRO A 179 -0.65 1.68 4.38
CA PRO A 179 -0.88 1.82 5.81
C PRO A 179 -2.01 2.81 6.14
N ARG A 180 -2.71 2.58 7.23
CA ARG A 180 -3.70 3.50 7.81
C ARG A 180 -2.98 4.49 8.73
N PHE A 181 -2.28 5.47 8.14
CA PHE A 181 -1.31 6.32 8.84
C PHE A 181 -1.90 7.11 10.00
N GLY A 182 -3.07 7.71 9.81
CA GLY A 182 -3.75 8.47 10.85
C GLY A 182 -4.50 7.56 11.82
N ALA A 183 -5.33 6.66 11.30
CA ALA A 183 -6.17 5.79 12.12
C ALA A 183 -5.35 4.90 13.07
N ASN A 184 -4.16 4.47 12.65
CA ASN A 184 -3.23 3.68 13.47
C ASN A 184 -2.19 4.55 14.22
N LYS A 185 -2.33 5.89 14.19
CA LYS A 185 -1.43 6.83 14.86
C LYS A 185 0.03 6.66 14.48
N VAL A 186 0.31 6.25 13.24
CA VAL A 186 1.67 6.17 12.68
C VAL A 186 2.20 7.57 12.40
N LEU A 187 1.36 8.42 11.80
CA LEU A 187 1.64 9.84 11.57
C LEU A 187 0.70 10.70 12.42
N THR A 188 1.22 11.81 12.91
CA THR A 188 0.42 12.86 13.57
C THR A 188 -0.41 13.63 12.55
N GLU A 189 -1.44 14.35 13.01
CA GLU A 189 -2.24 15.25 12.17
C GLU A 189 -1.35 16.27 11.43
N ALA A 190 -0.38 16.87 12.12
CA ALA A 190 0.56 17.82 11.52
C ALA A 190 1.37 17.17 10.38
N GLN A 191 1.92 15.99 10.61
CA GLN A 191 2.66 15.25 9.57
C GLN A 191 1.77 14.89 8.37
N ILE A 192 0.50 14.54 8.61
CA ILE A 192 -0.44 14.28 7.51
C ILE A 192 -0.72 15.56 6.73
N LYS A 193 -0.95 16.72 7.40
CA LYS A 193 -1.08 18.04 6.75
C LYS A 193 0.12 18.35 5.85
N ASP A 194 1.34 18.06 6.33
CA ASP A 194 2.57 18.29 5.60
C ASP A 194 2.70 17.38 4.37
N VAL A 195 2.35 16.10 4.51
CA VAL A 195 2.28 15.15 3.38
C VAL A 195 1.21 15.59 2.37
N MET A 196 0.06 16.07 2.82
CA MET A 196 -0.97 16.62 1.93
C MET A 196 -0.48 17.86 1.17
N ALA A 197 0.29 18.73 1.83
CA ALA A 197 0.93 19.85 1.14
C ALA A 197 1.97 19.36 0.12
N LEU A 198 2.75 18.32 0.43
CA LEU A 198 3.66 17.71 -0.55
C LEU A 198 2.90 17.24 -1.81
N LEU A 199 1.71 16.65 -1.64
CA LEU A 199 0.91 16.15 -2.75
C LEU A 199 0.20 17.28 -3.54
N PHE A 200 -0.25 18.36 -2.88
CA PHE A 200 -1.14 19.34 -3.48
C PHE A 200 -0.60 20.78 -3.55
N ASP A 201 0.56 21.12 -3.00
CA ASP A 201 1.13 22.46 -3.17
C ASP A 201 1.67 22.60 -4.61
N PRO A 202 1.28 23.65 -5.38
CA PRO A 202 1.85 23.90 -6.70
C PRO A 202 3.36 24.11 -6.70
N ALA A 203 3.95 24.55 -5.58
CA ALA A 203 5.39 24.72 -5.44
C ALA A 203 6.12 23.40 -5.11
N SER A 204 5.39 22.37 -4.73
CA SER A 204 5.95 21.04 -4.41
C SER A 204 6.65 20.42 -5.63
N PRO A 205 7.79 19.73 -5.45
CA PRO A 205 8.50 19.06 -6.54
C PRO A 205 7.67 17.94 -7.20
N ILE A 206 6.70 17.38 -6.51
CA ILE A 206 5.77 16.38 -7.08
C ILE A 206 4.98 16.96 -8.25
N ASN A 207 4.68 18.26 -8.22
CA ASN A 207 3.81 18.95 -9.20
C ASN A 207 4.59 19.72 -10.28
N LYS A 208 5.88 19.45 -10.45
CA LYS A 208 6.76 20.13 -11.44
C LYS A 208 6.84 19.40 -12.78
#